data_56b01e8bb2d82c068c753f9a6f2fbd6a
#
_entry.id   56b01e8bb2d82c068c753f9a6f2fbd6a
#
_cell.length_a   1.000
_cell.length_b   1.000
_cell.length_c   1.000
_cell.angle_alpha   90.00
_cell.angle_beta   90.00
_cell.angle_gamma   90.00
#
_symmetry.space_group_name_H-M   'P 1'
#
loop_
_entity.id
_entity.type
_entity.pdbx_description
1 polymer ?
#
loop_
_entity_poly.entity_id
_entity_poly.type
_entity_poly.pdbx_seq_one_letter_code
_entity_poly.pdbx_strand_id
1 'polypeptide(L)'
;MTAIMIDGPETRRKLRIDFLFLDLATCTRCLGANRSLEAALERVGDVLRAAGVEPEVNKVRVESAEHARALRFVSSPTIRVDGGDVALELRESPCGSGACTDGCGADTACRVWVYRGSEYTEPPLEMIVDAILR
;
A
#
# COMPACT_ATOMS: atom_id res chain seq x y z
N MET A 1 -18.16 -30.26 -16.04
CA MET A 1 -17.56 -29.89 -16.01
C MET A 1 -16.58 -30.01 -15.93
N THR A 2 -16.31 -30.08 -15.90
CA THR A 2 -15.40 -30.24 -15.74
C THR A 2 -14.56 -29.67 -15.72
N ALA A 3 -14.47 -29.20 -15.78
CA ALA A 3 -13.60 -28.64 -15.86
C ALA A 3 -12.86 -28.31 -15.16
N ILE A 4 -12.87 -28.29 -14.80
CA ILE A 4 -12.43 -27.94 -14.27
C ILE A 4 -11.47 -27.94 -13.87
N MET A 5 -11.09 -28.17 -13.75
CA MET A 5 -10.19 -28.19 -13.35
C MET A 5 -9.26 -27.70 -13.43
N ILE A 6 -9.05 -27.58 -13.45
CA ILE A 6 -8.18 -27.00 -13.75
C ILE A 6 -7.75 -26.03 -12.97
N ASP A 7 -8.03 -25.89 -11.91
CA ASP A 7 -7.65 -24.94 -11.04
C ASP A 7 -6.41 -25.25 -10.28
N GLY A 8 -5.31 -25.38 -10.87
CA GLY A 8 -4.03 -25.48 -10.23
C GLY A 8 -3.58 -24.11 -9.73
N PRO A 9 -2.48 -24.04 -8.94
CA PRO A 9 -1.98 -22.75 -8.45
C PRO A 9 -1.63 -21.77 -9.56
N GLU A 10 -1.20 -22.27 -10.71
CA GLU A 10 -0.83 -21.42 -11.81
C GLU A 10 -2.02 -20.78 -12.50
N THR A 11 -3.24 -21.27 -12.23
CA THR A 11 -4.43 -20.64 -12.78
C THR A 11 -5.05 -19.63 -11.84
N ARG A 12 -4.53 -19.50 -10.63
CA ARG A 12 -5.03 -18.49 -9.69
C ARG A 12 -4.63 -17.12 -10.17
N ARG A 13 -5.56 -16.19 -10.06
CA ARG A 13 -5.28 -14.80 -10.34
C ARG A 13 -4.44 -14.24 -9.20
N LYS A 14 -3.36 -13.54 -9.53
CA LYS A 14 -2.53 -12.89 -8.53
C LYS A 14 -2.89 -11.43 -8.42
N LEU A 15 -3.03 -10.97 -7.19
CA LEU A 15 -3.29 -9.57 -6.88
C LEU A 15 -1.99 -8.98 -6.36
N ARG A 16 -1.38 -8.10 -7.12
CA ARG A 16 -0.12 -7.51 -6.74
C ARG A 16 -0.36 -6.30 -5.84
N ILE A 17 0.28 -6.31 -4.69
CA ILE A 17 0.19 -5.20 -3.74
C ILE A 17 1.61 -4.74 -3.44
N ASP A 18 1.91 -3.50 -3.76
CA ASP A 18 3.23 -2.91 -3.50
C ASP A 18 3.12 -1.88 -2.39
N PHE A 19 3.92 -2.04 -1.36
CA PHE A 19 4.02 -1.08 -0.27
C PHE A 19 5.39 -0.44 -0.33
N LEU A 20 5.42 0.84 -0.71
CA LEU A 20 6.67 1.59 -0.87
C LEU A 20 6.82 2.53 0.31
N PHE A 21 7.98 2.51 0.93
CA PHE A 21 8.20 3.29 2.15
C PHE A 21 9.66 3.73 2.25
N LEU A 22 9.90 4.71 3.11
CA LEU A 22 11.26 5.17 3.37
C LEU A 22 11.85 4.54 4.61
N ASP A 23 11.09 4.48 5.69
CA ASP A 23 11.61 3.93 6.94
C ASP A 23 10.47 3.42 7.81
N LEU A 24 10.51 2.11 8.13
CA LEU A 24 9.52 1.51 9.03
C LEU A 24 9.96 1.57 10.49
N ALA A 25 11.23 1.88 10.74
CA ALA A 25 11.75 1.89 12.11
C ALA A 25 11.42 3.18 12.84
N THR A 26 11.47 4.32 12.13
CA THR A 26 11.32 5.63 12.78
C THR A 26 10.12 6.43 12.26
N CYS A 27 9.60 6.10 11.10
CA CYS A 27 8.49 6.85 10.52
C CYS A 27 7.15 6.29 11.01
N THR A 28 6.46 7.04 11.87
CA THR A 28 5.19 6.57 12.44
C THR A 28 4.11 6.44 11.38
N ARG A 29 4.12 7.29 10.35
CA ARG A 29 3.14 7.20 9.27
C ARG A 29 3.37 5.96 8.41
N CYS A 30 4.63 5.62 8.13
CA CYS A 30 4.94 4.39 7.40
C CYS A 30 4.52 3.17 8.20
N LEU A 31 4.79 3.18 9.49
CA LEU A 31 4.44 2.08 10.37
C LEU A 31 2.92 1.91 10.47
N GLY A 32 2.20 3.02 10.60
CA GLY A 32 0.74 2.99 10.65
C GLY A 32 0.13 2.47 9.35
N ALA A 33 0.67 2.89 8.21
CA ALA A 33 0.19 2.40 6.92
C ALA A 33 0.45 0.90 6.78
N ASN A 34 1.60 0.43 7.26
CA ASN A 34 1.91 -1.00 7.23
C ASN A 34 0.91 -1.79 8.08
N ARG A 35 0.58 -1.30 9.25
CA ARG A 35 -0.40 -1.97 10.11
C ARG A 35 -1.78 -2.01 9.46
N SER A 36 -2.18 -0.91 8.82
CA SER A 36 -3.48 -0.86 8.13
C SER A 36 -3.52 -1.84 6.97
N LEU A 37 -2.43 -1.94 6.23
CA LEU A 37 -2.33 -2.87 5.10
C LEU A 37 -2.45 -4.32 5.60
N GLU A 38 -1.73 -4.65 6.66
CA GLU A 38 -1.77 -6.02 7.18
C GLU A 38 -3.14 -6.38 7.72
N ALA A 39 -3.79 -5.45 8.41
CA ALA A 39 -5.13 -5.65 8.90
C ALA A 39 -6.14 -5.83 7.76
N ALA A 40 -5.98 -5.05 6.69
CA ALA A 40 -6.85 -5.17 5.53
C ALA A 40 -6.71 -6.53 4.85
N LEU A 41 -5.47 -7.00 4.70
CA LEU A 41 -5.21 -8.30 4.09
C LEU A 41 -5.81 -9.43 4.93
N GLU A 42 -5.74 -9.31 6.24
CA GLU A 42 -6.34 -10.31 7.11
C GLU A 42 -7.86 -10.34 6.95
N ARG A 43 -8.48 -9.15 6.85
CA ARG A 43 -9.93 -9.07 6.71
C ARG A 43 -10.44 -9.66 5.41
N VAL A 44 -9.70 -9.49 4.30
CA VAL A 44 -10.16 -9.95 2.99
C VAL A 44 -9.60 -11.30 2.59
N GLY A 45 -8.76 -11.90 3.43
CA GLY A 45 -8.08 -13.15 3.08
C GLY A 45 -9.01 -14.26 2.65
N ASP A 46 -10.08 -14.49 3.41
CA ASP A 46 -11.03 -15.56 3.09
C ASP A 46 -11.79 -15.25 1.81
N VAL A 47 -12.17 -14.00 1.62
CA VAL A 47 -12.89 -13.58 0.42
C VAL A 47 -12.04 -13.78 -0.80
N LEU A 48 -10.78 -13.40 -0.73
CA LEU A 48 -9.85 -13.54 -1.85
C LEU A 48 -9.63 -15.02 -2.18
N ARG A 49 -9.46 -15.86 -1.16
CA ARG A 49 -9.29 -17.29 -1.40
C ARG A 49 -10.52 -17.89 -2.06
N ALA A 50 -11.70 -17.50 -1.60
CA ALA A 50 -12.94 -17.97 -2.17
C ALA A 50 -13.10 -17.55 -3.63
N ALA A 51 -12.54 -16.40 -3.99
CA ALA A 51 -12.60 -15.90 -5.36
C ALA A 51 -11.47 -16.44 -6.23
N GLY A 52 -10.58 -17.26 -5.68
CA GLY A 52 -9.45 -17.77 -6.44
C GLY A 52 -8.35 -16.75 -6.66
N VAL A 53 -8.25 -15.77 -5.79
CA VAL A 53 -7.27 -14.69 -5.89
C VAL A 53 -6.22 -14.85 -4.81
N GLU A 54 -4.95 -14.77 -5.20
CA GLU A 54 -3.84 -14.87 -4.26
C GLU A 54 -3.14 -13.53 -4.18
N PRO A 55 -3.11 -12.88 -3.00
CA PRO A 55 -2.40 -11.62 -2.87
C PRO A 55 -0.89 -11.85 -2.85
N GLU A 56 -0.18 -10.99 -3.55
CA GLU A 56 1.27 -11.02 -3.60
C GLU A 56 1.76 -9.67 -3.13
N VAL A 57 2.32 -9.62 -1.93
CA VAL A 57 2.69 -8.37 -1.28
C VAL A 57 4.19 -8.16 -1.39
N ASN A 58 4.56 -7.00 -1.93
CA ASN A 58 5.96 -6.59 -2.05
C ASN A 58 6.16 -5.34 -1.22
N LYS A 59 6.99 -5.43 -0.19
CA LYS A 59 7.33 -4.28 0.63
C LYS A 59 8.71 -3.80 0.20
N VAL A 60 8.76 -2.57 -0.32
CA VAL A 60 9.96 -2.04 -0.95
C VAL A 60 10.40 -0.78 -0.23
N ARG A 61 11.62 -0.80 0.30
CA ARG A 61 12.21 0.40 0.88
C ARG A 61 12.84 1.22 -0.24
N VAL A 62 12.44 2.48 -0.34
CA VAL A 62 12.99 3.38 -1.33
C VAL A 62 14.29 3.96 -0.76
N GLU A 63 15.41 3.71 -1.43
CA GLU A 63 16.71 3.97 -0.84
C GLU A 63 17.43 5.21 -1.40
N SER A 64 16.95 5.75 -2.51
CA SER A 64 17.60 6.88 -3.13
C SER A 64 16.63 7.66 -4.00
N ALA A 65 17.03 8.85 -4.42
CA ALA A 65 16.23 9.65 -5.34
C ALA A 65 16.06 8.94 -6.69
N GLU A 66 17.11 8.24 -7.15
CA GLU A 66 17.01 7.47 -8.39
C GLU A 66 16.04 6.32 -8.26
N HIS A 67 16.08 5.61 -7.13
CA HIS A 67 15.15 4.52 -6.86
C HIS A 67 13.73 5.04 -6.83
N ALA A 68 13.51 6.20 -6.19
CA ALA A 68 12.20 6.82 -6.14
C ALA A 68 11.67 7.14 -7.55
N ARG A 69 12.53 7.69 -8.40
CA ARG A 69 12.14 8.01 -9.77
C ARG A 69 11.79 6.78 -10.57
N ALA A 70 12.58 5.72 -10.42
CA ALA A 70 12.34 4.48 -11.12
C ALA A 70 11.00 3.86 -10.75
N LEU A 71 10.60 4.02 -9.49
CA LEU A 71 9.33 3.48 -8.97
C LEU A 71 8.18 4.47 -9.10
N ARG A 72 8.44 5.67 -9.58
CA ARG A 72 7.46 6.77 -9.61
C ARG A 72 6.90 7.05 -8.23
N PHE A 73 7.78 6.98 -7.25
CA PHE A 73 7.44 7.19 -5.85
C PHE A 73 7.38 8.70 -5.59
N VAL A 74 6.21 9.18 -5.19
CA VAL A 74 5.98 10.62 -5.03
C VAL A 74 5.95 11.03 -3.57
N SER A 75 5.29 10.26 -2.75
CA SER A 75 5.17 10.56 -1.33
C SER A 75 5.14 9.28 -0.51
N SER A 76 5.58 9.38 0.73
CA SER A 76 5.73 8.23 1.60
C SER A 76 4.65 8.22 2.67
N PRO A 77 4.06 7.06 2.97
CA PRO A 77 4.18 5.80 2.27
C PRO A 77 3.22 5.71 1.08
N THR A 78 3.48 4.78 0.18
CA THR A 78 2.62 4.53 -0.98
C THR A 78 2.16 3.07 -0.97
N ILE A 79 0.88 2.85 -1.24
CA ILE A 79 0.33 1.50 -1.38
C ILE A 79 -0.33 1.44 -2.75
N ARG A 80 0.06 0.45 -3.55
CA ARG A 80 -0.48 0.24 -4.89
C ARG A 80 -1.09 -1.15 -4.98
N VAL A 81 -2.25 -1.23 -5.60
CA VAL A 81 -2.93 -2.49 -5.88
C VAL A 81 -2.97 -2.65 -7.40
N ASP A 82 -2.31 -3.68 -7.91
CA ASP A 82 -2.15 -3.92 -9.35
C ASP A 82 -1.63 -2.68 -10.08
N GLY A 83 -0.71 -1.99 -9.46
CA GLY A 83 -0.07 -0.82 -10.06
C GLY A 83 -0.79 0.50 -9.82
N GLY A 84 -2.01 0.47 -9.31
CA GLY A 84 -2.78 1.69 -9.04
C GLY A 84 -2.70 2.09 -7.57
N ASP A 85 -2.50 3.37 -7.33
CA ASP A 85 -2.43 3.90 -5.97
C ASP A 85 -3.79 3.74 -5.30
N VAL A 86 -3.80 3.29 -4.04
CA VAL A 86 -5.07 3.14 -3.31
C VAL A 86 -5.70 4.48 -3.02
N ALA A 87 -4.91 5.55 -2.97
CA ALA A 87 -5.44 6.90 -2.80
C ALA A 87 -5.85 7.45 -4.16
N LEU A 88 -7.15 7.71 -4.31
CA LEU A 88 -7.65 8.28 -5.56
C LEU A 88 -7.28 9.74 -5.70
N GLU A 89 -7.05 10.40 -4.58
CA GLU A 89 -6.61 11.79 -4.56
C GLU A 89 -5.26 11.84 -3.86
N LEU A 90 -4.25 12.36 -4.56
CA LEU A 90 -2.93 12.51 -3.97
C LEU A 90 -2.85 13.82 -3.21
N ARG A 91 -2.57 13.74 -1.92
CA ARG A 91 -2.38 14.90 -1.08
C ARG A 91 -1.17 14.70 -0.20
N GLU A 92 -0.41 15.76 0.01
CA GLU A 92 0.85 15.70 0.73
C GLU A 92 0.96 16.80 1.76
N SER A 93 1.75 16.55 2.78
CA SER A 93 2.08 17.58 3.76
C SER A 93 3.55 17.44 4.14
N PRO A 94 4.17 18.51 4.66
CA PRO A 94 5.51 18.37 5.19
C PRO A 94 5.51 17.32 6.31
N CYS A 95 6.61 16.59 6.42
CA CYS A 95 6.74 15.61 7.47
C CYS A 95 6.87 16.35 8.81
N GLY A 96 5.86 16.21 9.65
CA GLY A 96 5.77 17.04 10.84
C GLY A 96 6.45 16.48 12.07
N SER A 97 6.86 15.22 12.06
CA SER A 97 7.53 14.64 13.21
C SER A 97 9.04 14.60 12.95
N GLY A 98 9.83 14.77 14.02
CA GLY A 98 11.27 14.70 13.89
C GLY A 98 11.73 13.35 13.35
N ALA A 99 11.10 12.28 13.82
CA ALA A 99 11.44 10.94 13.36
C ALA A 99 11.17 10.78 11.87
N CYS A 100 10.05 11.31 11.41
CA CYS A 100 9.71 11.24 10.00
C CYS A 100 10.65 12.09 9.15
N THR A 101 11.03 13.27 9.66
CA THR A 101 11.97 14.13 8.96
C THR A 101 13.31 13.44 8.76
N ASP A 102 13.79 12.77 9.80
CA ASP A 102 15.07 12.07 9.72
C ASP A 102 14.99 10.85 8.81
N GLY A 103 13.88 10.13 8.87
CA GLY A 103 13.73 8.93 8.08
C GLY A 103 13.34 9.19 6.64
N CYS A 104 12.60 10.26 6.39
CA CYS A 104 12.06 10.53 5.07
C CYS A 104 12.99 11.32 4.16
N GLY A 105 13.94 12.03 4.74
CA GLY A 105 14.77 12.94 3.96
C GLY A 105 14.07 14.26 3.68
N ALA A 106 14.84 15.26 3.34
CA ALA A 106 14.34 16.63 3.25
C ALA A 106 13.38 16.85 2.08
N ASP A 107 13.55 16.06 1.01
CA ASP A 107 12.85 16.31 -0.23
C ASP A 107 11.59 15.47 -0.41
N THR A 108 11.28 14.62 0.56
CA THR A 108 10.13 13.73 0.41
C THR A 108 8.99 14.20 1.30
N ALA A 109 7.83 14.36 0.69
CA ALA A 109 6.62 14.74 1.41
C ALA A 109 5.97 13.52 2.05
N CYS A 110 5.28 13.74 3.15
CA CYS A 110 4.48 12.69 3.78
C CYS A 110 3.10 12.66 3.14
N ARG A 111 2.58 11.46 2.94
CA ARG A 111 1.27 11.28 2.34
C ARG A 111 0.16 11.63 3.34
N VAL A 112 -0.82 12.37 2.85
CA VAL A 112 -2.08 12.55 3.54
C VAL A 112 -3.11 11.73 2.79
N TRP A 113 -3.83 10.86 3.50
CA TRP A 113 -4.78 9.95 2.88
C TRP A 113 -6.17 10.55 2.92
N VAL A 114 -6.79 10.71 1.75
CA VAL A 114 -8.13 11.27 1.65
C VAL A 114 -9.09 10.14 1.31
N TYR A 115 -10.07 9.91 2.16
CA TYR A 115 -11.03 8.84 1.95
C TYR A 115 -12.41 9.32 2.38
N ARG A 116 -13.35 9.27 1.45
CA ARG A 116 -14.73 9.67 1.68
C ARG A 116 -14.84 11.08 2.29
N GLY A 117 -14.00 11.99 1.78
CA GLY A 117 -14.04 13.38 2.18
C GLY A 117 -13.29 13.73 3.45
N SER A 118 -12.67 12.76 4.10
CA SER A 118 -11.89 13.01 5.32
C SER A 118 -10.42 12.75 5.08
N GLU A 119 -9.58 13.46 5.83
CA GLU A 119 -8.14 13.32 5.74
C GLU A 119 -7.61 12.51 6.92
N TYR A 120 -6.62 11.66 6.62
CA TYR A 120 -6.02 10.77 7.61
C TYR A 120 -4.51 10.80 7.46
N THR A 121 -3.79 10.64 8.55
CA THR A 121 -2.33 10.48 8.51
C THR A 121 -1.93 9.04 8.23
N GLU A 122 -2.84 8.11 8.42
CA GLU A 122 -2.67 6.70 8.09
C GLU A 122 -3.88 6.27 7.29
N PRO A 123 -3.72 5.40 6.30
CA PRO A 123 -4.88 4.99 5.51
C PRO A 123 -5.84 4.19 6.37
N PRO A 124 -7.13 4.52 6.35
CA PRO A 124 -8.10 3.68 7.06
C PRO A 124 -8.14 2.30 6.44
N LEU A 125 -8.41 1.30 7.26
CA LEU A 125 -8.49 -0.08 6.80
C LEU A 125 -9.49 -0.22 5.64
N GLU A 126 -10.63 0.46 5.73
CA GLU A 126 -11.66 0.40 4.71
C GLU A 126 -11.20 0.90 3.35
N MET A 127 -10.30 1.89 3.35
CA MET A 127 -9.75 2.43 2.12
C MET A 127 -8.96 1.37 1.36
N ILE A 128 -8.15 0.61 2.08
CA ILE A 128 -7.33 -0.44 1.48
C ILE A 128 -8.22 -1.60 1.04
N VAL A 129 -9.17 -2.01 1.87
CA VAL A 129 -10.11 -3.08 1.52
C VAL A 129 -10.87 -2.71 0.25
N ASP A 130 -11.35 -1.47 0.19
CA ASP A 130 -12.08 -0.98 -0.98
C ASP A 130 -11.23 -1.07 -2.25
N ALA A 131 -9.97 -0.67 -2.16
CA ALA A 131 -9.06 -0.74 -3.29
C ALA A 131 -8.80 -2.18 -3.74
N ILE A 132 -8.68 -3.10 -2.78
CA ILE A 132 -8.43 -4.50 -3.10
C ILE A 132 -9.64 -5.13 -3.79
N LEU A 133 -10.84 -4.77 -3.36
CA LEU A 133 -12.06 -5.40 -3.88
C LEU A 133 -12.64 -4.72 -5.12
N ARG A 134 -12.07 -3.62 -5.56
CA ARG A 134 -12.55 -2.91 -6.75
C ARG A 134 -12.36 -3.68 -8.05
#